data_3330ffe98a5dd7e2647afdb3be677e96
#
_entry.id   3330ffe98a5dd7e2647afdb3be677e96
#
_cell.length_a   1.000
_cell.length_b   1.000
_cell.length_c   1.000
_cell.angle_alpha   90.00
_cell.angle_beta   90.00
_cell.angle_gamma   90.00
#
_symmetry.space_group_name_H-M   'P 1'
#
loop_
_entity.id
_entity.type
_entity.pdbx_description
1 polymer ?
#
loop_
_entity_poly.entity_id
_entity_poly.type
_entity_poly.pdbx_seq_one_letter_code
_entity_poly.pdbx_strand_id
1 'polypeptide(L)'
;MTKLTSCAALLLAYSLCLNAAGFRTGQAARAVIGQSSFSAHDSGIVARALSVSQGTLYVADTSNHLLAFNVAHLDTSKTATCAVCFLTPDGITNQGVIPGIASSAVYGSTVVVADSDSRRVIIWRGAMAKPAVVLEMGDPVSVAFDGQRLFVGDALQHKVFVWESLPASDGQAPDAVLGQSDTGSEITAADTIQNPVALASDGANLYVADADARRVLVYSPGDSPLSGKQILNAASLMPGPLAPGMLVSIEYPAANAAPPATPHVLLDGIELPVLEANGDAIQTQLPYLLNASASSLMVRAEHADGTSSYSAAVGVLFVPAAPGIYAFSGKEPRSGLLLHQGQPLTSDSPAKVGETLTVWATGLGVIDPGSENREVEIPVRAYVNGQPALVVSAELPQSATGVYEVQVQQPQGITPGQLATLVLSQNDFKSNAVVFPVGSD
;
A
#
# COMPACT_ATOMS: atom_id res chain seq x y z
N MET A 1 -48.75 28.94 -44.59
CA MET A 1 -48.90 27.68 -43.79
C MET A 1 -47.52 27.09 -43.66
N THR A 2 -46.84 27.51 -42.62
CA THR A 2 -45.42 27.12 -42.29
C THR A 2 -45.42 26.19 -41.07
N LYS A 3 -45.01 24.95 -41.30
CA LYS A 3 -44.86 23.99 -40.24
C LYS A 3 -43.50 24.21 -39.51
N LEU A 4 -43.57 24.58 -38.27
CA LEU A 4 -42.43 24.52 -37.34
C LEU A 4 -42.19 23.04 -36.96
N THR A 5 -41.05 22.50 -37.31
CA THR A 5 -40.50 21.26 -36.78
C THR A 5 -39.68 21.58 -35.52
N SER A 6 -40.20 21.17 -34.40
CA SER A 6 -39.53 21.26 -33.11
C SER A 6 -38.44 20.19 -33.04
N CYS A 7 -37.16 20.61 -32.94
CA CYS A 7 -36.02 19.73 -32.70
C CYS A 7 -35.87 19.59 -31.16
N ALA A 8 -36.35 18.49 -30.61
CA ALA A 8 -36.12 18.14 -29.23
C ALA A 8 -34.65 17.65 -29.10
N ALA A 9 -33.80 18.50 -28.57
CA ALA A 9 -32.45 18.11 -28.17
C ALA A 9 -32.54 17.23 -26.94
N LEU A 10 -32.24 15.94 -27.12
CA LEU A 10 -32.07 14.96 -26.06
C LEU A 10 -30.71 15.27 -25.38
N LEU A 11 -30.74 16.02 -24.30
CA LEU A 11 -29.61 16.14 -23.38
C LEU A 11 -29.44 14.81 -22.68
N LEU A 12 -28.55 13.94 -23.19
CA LEU A 12 -27.98 12.86 -22.40
C LEU A 12 -27.11 13.52 -21.31
N ALA A 13 -27.67 13.65 -20.13
CA ALA A 13 -26.90 13.84 -18.92
C ALA A 13 -26.09 12.56 -18.66
N TYR A 14 -24.86 12.55 -19.15
CA TYR A 14 -23.85 11.66 -18.57
C TYR A 14 -23.67 12.10 -17.12
N SER A 15 -24.33 11.42 -16.19
CA SER A 15 -23.92 11.41 -14.79
C SER A 15 -22.52 10.81 -14.77
N LEU A 16 -21.50 11.67 -14.82
CA LEU A 16 -20.21 11.37 -14.24
C LEU A 16 -20.49 11.12 -12.75
N CYS A 17 -20.64 9.84 -12.37
CA CYS A 17 -20.43 9.45 -11.00
C CYS A 17 -18.96 9.77 -10.71
N LEU A 18 -18.70 11.01 -10.30
CA LEU A 18 -17.52 11.34 -9.52
C LEU A 18 -17.62 10.39 -8.33
N ASN A 19 -16.81 9.32 -8.33
CA ASN A 19 -16.62 8.52 -7.14
C ASN A 19 -16.11 9.49 -6.09
N ALA A 20 -16.98 9.86 -5.16
CA ALA A 20 -16.57 10.68 -4.02
C ALA A 20 -15.43 9.93 -3.32
N ALA A 21 -14.37 10.67 -2.96
CA ALA A 21 -13.28 10.11 -2.21
C ALA A 21 -13.81 9.45 -0.95
N GLY A 22 -13.60 8.14 -0.80
CA GLY A 22 -14.12 7.34 0.30
C GLY A 22 -13.08 6.37 0.84
N PHE A 23 -13.28 5.89 2.05
CA PHE A 23 -12.46 4.83 2.61
C PHE A 23 -12.81 3.48 1.98
N ARG A 24 -11.82 2.58 1.89
CA ARG A 24 -11.98 1.27 1.26
C ARG A 24 -11.60 0.15 2.20
N THR A 25 -12.35 -0.92 2.16
CA THR A 25 -12.04 -2.12 2.95
C THR A 25 -10.65 -2.64 2.60
N GLY A 26 -9.81 -2.89 3.62
CA GLY A 26 -8.43 -3.33 3.48
C GLY A 26 -7.47 -2.23 3.02
N GLN A 27 -7.90 -0.97 2.98
CA GLN A 27 -7.02 0.15 2.68
C GLN A 27 -5.89 0.23 3.72
N ALA A 28 -4.67 0.43 3.25
CA ALA A 28 -3.51 0.69 4.11
C ALA A 28 -3.54 2.11 4.68
N ALA A 29 -2.90 2.31 5.81
CA ALA A 29 -2.58 3.64 6.29
C ALA A 29 -1.53 4.29 5.38
N ARG A 30 -1.70 5.57 5.06
CA ARG A 30 -0.76 6.31 4.21
C ARG A 30 0.50 6.77 4.92
N ALA A 31 0.45 6.89 6.24
CA ALA A 31 1.57 7.30 7.07
C ALA A 31 1.46 6.70 8.48
N VAL A 32 2.58 6.56 9.15
CA VAL A 32 2.69 6.14 10.55
C VAL A 32 3.43 7.20 11.35
N ILE A 33 2.95 7.50 12.56
CA ILE A 33 3.53 8.45 13.49
C ILE A 33 3.98 7.68 14.73
N GLY A 34 5.15 7.97 15.23
CA GLY A 34 5.70 7.35 16.45
C GLY A 34 6.55 6.11 16.19
N GLN A 35 6.63 5.65 14.95
CA GLN A 35 7.54 4.58 14.54
C GLN A 35 8.38 5.02 13.34
N SER A 36 9.54 4.42 13.15
CA SER A 36 10.41 4.71 12.01
C SER A 36 9.89 4.10 10.70
N SER A 37 9.04 3.10 10.80
CA SER A 37 8.36 2.44 9.67
C SER A 37 7.10 1.73 10.12
N PHE A 38 6.29 1.24 9.19
CA PHE A 38 5.07 0.47 9.50
C PHE A 38 5.36 -0.86 10.21
N SER A 39 6.53 -1.44 10.02
CA SER A 39 6.95 -2.70 10.65
C SER A 39 7.93 -2.50 11.82
N ALA A 40 8.26 -1.27 12.19
CA ALA A 40 9.13 -1.01 13.32
C ALA A 40 8.43 -1.29 14.66
N HIS A 41 9.20 -1.73 15.64
CA HIS A 41 8.78 -2.01 17.01
C HIS A 41 9.62 -1.23 18.01
N ASP A 42 9.94 0.02 17.70
CA ASP A 42 10.70 0.91 18.55
C ASP A 42 9.92 1.28 19.81
N SER A 43 10.53 2.08 20.69
CA SER A 43 9.87 2.57 21.91
C SER A 43 8.64 3.46 21.67
N GLY A 44 8.44 3.93 20.47
CA GLY A 44 7.24 4.55 19.91
C GLY A 44 6.36 5.42 20.82
N ILE A 45 5.24 5.87 20.29
CA ILE A 45 4.23 6.64 21.02
C ILE A 45 3.11 5.69 21.49
N VAL A 46 2.94 5.54 22.80
CA VAL A 46 1.77 4.81 23.32
C VAL A 46 0.64 5.83 23.54
N ALA A 47 -0.10 6.08 22.47
CA ALA A 47 -1.20 7.04 22.47
C ALA A 47 -2.38 6.55 23.30
N ARG A 48 -3.02 7.46 24.07
CA ARG A 48 -4.25 7.23 24.84
C ARG A 48 -5.42 8.02 24.31
N ALA A 49 -5.16 9.21 23.75
CA ALA A 49 -6.19 10.05 23.19
C ALA A 49 -5.66 10.82 22.00
N LEU A 50 -6.53 11.04 21.03
CA LEU A 50 -6.28 11.84 19.86
C LEU A 50 -7.29 12.98 19.77
N SER A 51 -6.83 14.12 19.32
CA SER A 51 -7.72 15.22 18.92
C SER A 51 -7.07 15.99 17.78
N VAL A 52 -7.87 16.53 16.88
CA VAL A 52 -7.38 17.33 15.77
C VAL A 52 -8.10 18.66 15.74
N SER A 53 -7.36 19.75 15.61
CA SER A 53 -7.90 21.10 15.55
C SER A 53 -6.96 22.02 14.76
N GLN A 54 -7.53 22.84 13.88
CA GLN A 54 -6.80 23.87 13.14
C GLN A 54 -5.52 23.37 12.45
N GLY A 55 -5.59 22.20 11.81
CA GLY A 55 -4.45 21.62 11.10
C GLY A 55 -3.35 21.01 12.01
N THR A 56 -3.65 20.81 13.30
CA THR A 56 -2.76 20.18 14.26
C THR A 56 -3.40 18.94 14.85
N LEU A 57 -2.71 17.80 14.75
CA LEU A 57 -3.04 16.57 15.48
C LEU A 57 -2.36 16.60 16.84
N TYR A 58 -3.11 16.46 17.89
CA TYR A 58 -2.63 16.33 19.27
C TYR A 58 -2.72 14.86 19.69
N VAL A 59 -1.63 14.35 20.25
CA VAL A 59 -1.53 12.97 20.74
C VAL A 59 -1.17 13.03 22.22
N ALA A 60 -2.07 12.62 23.10
CA ALA A 60 -1.76 12.40 24.50
C ALA A 60 -1.21 10.99 24.69
N ASP A 61 -0.01 10.84 25.26
CA ASP A 61 0.63 9.56 25.48
C ASP A 61 0.55 9.06 26.93
N THR A 62 0.97 7.82 27.13
CA THR A 62 0.99 7.22 28.49
C THR A 62 2.09 7.79 29.39
N SER A 63 3.03 8.55 28.85
CA SER A 63 4.11 9.21 29.58
C SER A 63 3.73 10.62 30.02
N ASN A 64 2.44 11.01 29.92
CA ASN A 64 1.89 12.32 30.23
C ASN A 64 2.42 13.46 29.34
N HIS A 65 2.79 13.16 28.10
CA HIS A 65 3.11 14.17 27.10
C HIS A 65 1.87 14.49 26.24
N LEU A 66 1.76 15.74 25.84
CA LEU A 66 0.90 16.16 24.75
C LEU A 66 1.77 16.52 23.56
N LEU A 67 1.80 15.66 22.57
CA LEU A 67 2.58 15.83 21.35
C LEU A 67 1.71 16.50 20.28
N ALA A 68 2.30 17.37 19.46
CA ALA A 68 1.62 18.07 18.38
C ALA A 68 2.30 17.80 17.03
N PHE A 69 1.50 17.50 16.02
CA PHE A 69 1.94 17.22 14.65
C PHE A 69 1.16 18.09 13.67
N ASN A 70 1.84 18.71 12.72
CA ASN A 70 1.16 19.46 11.65
C ASN A 70 0.58 18.47 10.62
N VAL A 71 -0.75 18.46 10.43
CA VAL A 71 -1.43 17.51 9.55
C VAL A 71 -1.12 17.69 8.07
N ALA A 72 -0.68 18.88 7.64
CA ALA A 72 -0.28 19.14 6.26
C ALA A 72 1.05 18.47 5.86
N HIS A 73 1.84 18.04 6.85
CA HIS A 73 3.16 17.46 6.67
C HIS A 73 3.32 16.14 7.42
N LEU A 74 2.26 15.33 7.45
CA LEU A 74 2.30 14.00 8.05
C LEU A 74 2.89 13.02 7.05
N ASP A 75 4.16 12.77 7.17
CA ASP A 75 4.87 11.65 6.55
C ASP A 75 5.46 10.75 7.65
N THR A 76 5.80 9.54 7.30
CA THR A 76 6.52 8.61 8.19
C THR A 76 7.83 9.25 8.60
N SER A 77 8.22 9.15 9.86
CA SER A 77 9.46 9.72 10.46
C SER A 77 9.39 11.15 11.02
N LYS A 78 8.24 11.80 11.09
CA LYS A 78 8.20 13.17 11.67
C LYS A 78 8.42 13.16 13.18
N THR A 79 9.31 14.05 13.59
CA THR A 79 9.49 14.36 15.01
C THR A 79 8.33 15.23 15.51
N ALA A 80 7.76 14.84 16.65
CA ALA A 80 6.75 15.63 17.32
C ALA A 80 7.33 16.95 17.81
N THR A 81 6.56 18.01 17.67
CA THR A 81 6.78 19.21 18.48
C THR A 81 6.04 19.00 19.79
N CYS A 82 6.74 19.06 20.91
CA CYS A 82 6.10 18.94 22.20
C CYS A 82 5.25 20.20 22.47
N ALA A 83 3.93 20.04 22.51
CA ALA A 83 3.02 21.13 22.83
C ALA A 83 2.97 21.37 24.37
N VAL A 84 2.95 20.27 25.14
CA VAL A 84 3.09 20.27 26.60
C VAL A 84 3.88 19.02 26.97
N CYS A 85 5.12 19.21 27.45
CA CYS A 85 6.03 18.10 27.70
C CYS A 85 5.79 17.36 29.01
N PHE A 86 5.00 17.95 29.92
CA PHE A 86 4.58 17.31 31.17
C PHE A 86 3.18 17.80 31.53
N LEU A 87 2.20 16.92 31.50
CA LEU A 87 0.90 17.16 32.12
C LEU A 87 1.03 16.77 33.58
N THR A 88 0.92 17.74 34.49
CA THR A 88 0.82 17.44 35.92
C THR A 88 -0.54 16.76 36.20
N PRO A 89 -0.60 15.80 37.13
CA PRO A 89 -1.82 15.03 37.42
C PRO A 89 -3.04 15.87 37.79
N ASP A 90 -2.85 17.11 38.20
CA ASP A 90 -3.89 18.00 38.69
C ASP A 90 -4.69 18.73 37.59
N GLY A 91 -4.33 18.53 36.29
CA GLY A 91 -4.94 19.24 35.16
C GLY A 91 -6.14 18.54 34.50
N ILE A 92 -6.38 17.26 34.76
CA ILE A 92 -7.49 16.50 34.19
C ILE A 92 -8.30 15.89 35.31
N THR A 93 -9.28 16.66 35.81
CA THR A 93 -10.35 16.07 36.62
C THR A 93 -11.27 15.29 35.72
N ASN A 94 -11.11 13.95 35.70
CA ASN A 94 -12.10 13.03 35.17
C ASN A 94 -13.37 13.14 35.99
N GLN A 95 -14.27 14.03 35.62
CA GLN A 95 -15.63 14.04 36.17
C GLN A 95 -16.48 13.04 35.37
N GLY A 96 -16.70 11.90 36.01
CA GLY A 96 -17.76 10.98 35.64
C GLY A 96 -17.42 10.01 34.49
N VAL A 97 -16.59 9.03 34.79
CA VAL A 97 -16.58 7.79 34.01
C VAL A 97 -17.91 7.07 34.26
N ILE A 98 -18.82 7.08 33.31
CA ILE A 98 -19.97 6.16 33.33
C ILE A 98 -19.38 4.77 33.05
N PRO A 99 -19.55 3.78 33.95
CA PRO A 99 -19.06 2.42 33.68
C PRO A 99 -19.62 1.91 32.34
N GLY A 100 -18.77 1.36 31.48
CA GLY A 100 -19.16 0.82 30.19
C GLY A 100 -18.93 1.75 29.00
N ILE A 101 -18.80 3.06 29.21
CA ILE A 101 -18.50 3.99 28.11
C ILE A 101 -16.97 4.08 27.92
N ALA A 102 -16.51 3.52 26.80
CA ALA A 102 -15.11 3.58 26.42
C ALA A 102 -14.75 4.90 25.70
N SER A 103 -15.65 5.40 24.84
CA SER A 103 -15.40 6.60 24.03
C SER A 103 -16.71 7.28 23.62
N SER A 104 -16.63 8.56 23.31
CA SER A 104 -17.76 9.31 22.76
C SER A 104 -17.32 10.37 21.75
N ALA A 105 -18.18 10.66 20.78
CA ALA A 105 -18.01 11.73 19.81
C ALA A 105 -19.29 12.56 19.72
N VAL A 106 -19.13 13.87 19.58
CA VAL A 106 -20.25 14.81 19.49
C VAL A 106 -20.03 15.76 18.31
N TYR A 107 -21.06 15.90 17.48
CA TYR A 107 -21.10 16.90 16.43
C TYR A 107 -22.50 17.47 16.29
N GLY A 108 -22.63 18.79 16.48
CA GLY A 108 -23.94 19.43 16.57
C GLY A 108 -24.81 18.82 17.68
N SER A 109 -25.98 18.32 17.31
CA SER A 109 -26.92 17.64 18.24
C SER A 109 -26.81 16.11 18.20
N THR A 110 -25.84 15.56 17.46
CA THR A 110 -25.58 14.10 17.36
C THR A 110 -24.54 13.71 18.40
N VAL A 111 -24.88 12.69 19.20
CA VAL A 111 -23.96 12.05 20.16
C VAL A 111 -23.81 10.60 19.81
N VAL A 112 -22.58 10.15 19.73
CA VAL A 112 -22.20 8.75 19.47
C VAL A 112 -21.42 8.25 20.67
N VAL A 113 -21.73 7.07 21.16
CA VAL A 113 -21.07 6.47 22.33
C VAL A 113 -20.69 5.03 22.01
N ALA A 114 -19.44 4.67 22.28
CA ALA A 114 -18.98 3.30 22.34
C ALA A 114 -19.21 2.75 23.76
N ASP A 115 -20.10 1.77 23.88
CA ASP A 115 -20.41 1.03 25.10
C ASP A 115 -19.75 -0.35 24.99
N SER A 116 -18.49 -0.45 25.43
CA SER A 116 -17.67 -1.65 25.35
C SER A 116 -18.24 -2.79 26.20
N ASP A 117 -18.74 -2.49 27.42
CA ASP A 117 -19.31 -3.50 28.30
C ASP A 117 -20.55 -4.17 27.68
N SER A 118 -21.37 -3.43 26.96
CA SER A 118 -22.57 -3.95 26.28
C SER A 118 -22.30 -4.32 24.82
N ARG A 119 -21.07 -4.17 24.32
CA ARG A 119 -20.65 -4.50 22.96
C ARG A 119 -21.46 -3.81 21.87
N ARG A 120 -21.68 -2.53 22.00
CA ARG A 120 -22.52 -1.76 21.07
C ARG A 120 -22.06 -0.32 20.92
N VAL A 121 -22.45 0.29 19.82
CA VAL A 121 -22.36 1.72 19.60
C VAL A 121 -23.78 2.30 19.58
N ILE A 122 -23.99 3.37 20.33
CA ILE A 122 -25.30 4.00 20.47
C ILE A 122 -25.21 5.40 19.87
N ILE A 123 -26.19 5.73 19.02
CA ILE A 123 -26.31 7.04 18.36
C ILE A 123 -27.59 7.73 18.81
N TRP A 124 -27.45 8.95 19.26
CA TRP A 124 -28.59 9.86 19.56
C TRP A 124 -28.57 11.02 18.56
N ARG A 125 -29.76 11.42 18.13
CA ARG A 125 -29.97 12.60 17.28
C ARG A 125 -30.93 13.52 17.98
N GLY A 126 -30.45 14.69 18.41
CA GLY A 126 -31.27 15.64 19.22
C GLY A 126 -31.41 15.22 20.68
N ALA A 127 -32.62 15.18 21.22
CA ALA A 127 -32.84 14.84 22.64
C ALA A 127 -32.43 13.38 22.94
N MET A 128 -31.62 13.16 23.99
CA MET A 128 -31.09 11.86 24.39
C MET A 128 -32.10 10.95 25.12
N ALA A 129 -33.42 11.17 24.95
CA ALA A 129 -34.44 10.39 25.63
C ALA A 129 -34.53 8.93 25.12
N LYS A 130 -34.23 8.70 23.84
CA LYS A 130 -34.24 7.39 23.22
C LYS A 130 -33.09 7.33 22.18
N PRO A 131 -32.33 6.23 22.13
CA PRO A 131 -31.36 6.01 21.03
C PRO A 131 -32.06 6.09 19.67
N ALA A 132 -31.42 6.74 18.70
CA ALA A 132 -31.87 6.75 17.32
C ALA A 132 -31.45 5.50 16.58
N VAL A 133 -30.21 5.01 16.85
CA VAL A 133 -29.62 3.81 16.23
C VAL A 133 -28.72 3.09 17.23
N VAL A 134 -28.72 1.76 17.18
CA VAL A 134 -27.81 0.89 17.92
C VAL A 134 -27.11 -0.04 16.95
N LEU A 135 -25.78 -0.12 17.03
CA LEU A 135 -24.94 -1.01 16.24
C LEU A 135 -24.29 -2.04 17.18
N GLU A 136 -24.51 -3.30 16.93
CA GLU A 136 -23.85 -4.40 17.65
C GLU A 136 -22.41 -4.56 17.16
N MET A 137 -21.46 -4.68 18.09
CA MET A 137 -20.01 -4.70 17.83
C MET A 137 -19.33 -5.83 18.60
N GLY A 138 -18.02 -6.04 18.37
CA GLY A 138 -17.21 -6.98 19.14
C GLY A 138 -16.77 -6.40 20.48
N ASP A 139 -15.96 -5.38 20.46
CA ASP A 139 -15.49 -4.59 21.61
C ASP A 139 -15.18 -3.15 21.14
N PRO A 140 -16.20 -2.30 21.03
CA PRO A 140 -16.03 -0.93 20.54
C PRO A 140 -15.36 -0.08 21.63
N VAL A 141 -14.08 0.25 21.43
CA VAL A 141 -13.26 0.99 22.40
C VAL A 141 -13.09 2.47 22.03
N SER A 142 -13.34 2.84 20.78
CA SER A 142 -13.16 4.22 20.32
C SER A 142 -14.15 4.59 19.23
N VAL A 143 -14.56 5.87 19.20
CA VAL A 143 -15.40 6.44 18.15
C VAL A 143 -14.89 7.82 17.73
N ALA A 144 -15.07 8.13 16.44
CA ALA A 144 -14.95 9.48 15.91
C ALA A 144 -16.11 9.76 14.94
N PHE A 145 -16.60 11.01 14.96
CA PHE A 145 -17.66 11.47 14.08
C PHE A 145 -17.32 12.88 13.58
N ASP A 146 -17.16 13.07 12.30
CA ASP A 146 -16.77 14.35 11.69
C ASP A 146 -17.95 15.20 11.21
N GLY A 147 -19.17 14.76 11.52
CA GLY A 147 -20.41 15.41 11.08
C GLY A 147 -21.04 14.74 9.87
N GLN A 148 -20.29 13.92 9.14
CA GLN A 148 -20.75 13.11 8.02
C GLN A 148 -20.45 11.64 8.28
N ARG A 149 -19.17 11.29 8.49
CA ARG A 149 -18.67 9.93 8.63
C ARG A 149 -18.56 9.50 10.07
N LEU A 150 -18.94 8.26 10.34
CA LEU A 150 -18.74 7.60 11.61
C LEU A 150 -17.61 6.58 11.50
N PHE A 151 -16.71 6.60 12.47
CA PHE A 151 -15.61 5.66 12.63
C PHE A 151 -15.73 4.99 13.99
N VAL A 152 -15.58 3.67 14.03
CA VAL A 152 -15.63 2.88 15.27
C VAL A 152 -14.44 1.94 15.31
N GLY A 153 -13.59 2.08 16.33
CA GLY A 153 -12.51 1.17 16.63
C GLY A 153 -12.97 0.01 17.48
N ASP A 154 -12.75 -1.21 17.04
CA ASP A 154 -13.08 -2.46 17.71
C ASP A 154 -11.81 -3.22 18.09
N ALA A 155 -11.53 -3.32 19.39
CA ALA A 155 -10.31 -3.94 19.90
C ALA A 155 -10.33 -5.47 19.73
N LEU A 156 -11.49 -6.10 19.88
CA LEU A 156 -11.61 -7.56 19.73
C LEU A 156 -11.38 -8.02 18.29
N GLN A 157 -11.79 -7.20 17.32
CA GLN A 157 -11.67 -7.51 15.91
C GLN A 157 -10.40 -6.93 15.26
N HIS A 158 -9.65 -6.09 15.97
CA HIS A 158 -8.44 -5.40 15.46
C HIS A 158 -8.75 -4.58 14.20
N LYS A 159 -9.88 -3.83 14.22
CA LYS A 159 -10.42 -3.14 13.03
C LYS A 159 -10.96 -1.77 13.38
N VAL A 160 -11.05 -0.93 12.36
CA VAL A 160 -11.88 0.26 12.38
C VAL A 160 -12.95 0.12 11.32
N PHE A 161 -14.20 0.22 11.75
CA PHE A 161 -15.38 0.23 10.89
C PHE A 161 -15.70 1.65 10.47
N VAL A 162 -16.02 1.85 9.20
CA VAL A 162 -16.29 3.16 8.61
C VAL A 162 -17.67 3.17 7.97
N TRP A 163 -18.46 4.16 8.33
CA TRP A 163 -19.70 4.53 7.64
C TRP A 163 -19.48 5.90 7.01
N GLU A 164 -19.58 5.99 5.69
CA GLU A 164 -19.41 7.25 4.92
C GLU A 164 -20.55 8.25 5.18
N SER A 165 -21.63 7.78 5.77
CA SER A 165 -22.72 8.60 6.32
C SER A 165 -23.22 8.00 7.63
N LEU A 166 -23.70 8.86 8.54
CA LEU A 166 -24.20 8.42 9.84
C LEU A 166 -25.30 7.35 9.70
N PRO A 167 -25.16 6.14 10.27
CA PRO A 167 -26.12 5.05 10.18
C PRO A 167 -27.55 5.47 10.46
N ALA A 168 -28.47 5.03 9.62
CA ALA A 168 -29.89 5.40 9.68
C ALA A 168 -30.77 4.37 10.41
N SER A 169 -30.28 3.13 10.54
CA SER A 169 -31.01 2.01 11.16
C SER A 169 -30.09 1.13 12.01
N ASP A 170 -30.70 0.40 12.94
CA ASP A 170 -30.00 -0.58 13.76
C ASP A 170 -29.34 -1.63 12.87
N GLY A 171 -28.13 -2.05 13.23
CA GLY A 171 -27.36 -3.08 12.53
C GLY A 171 -26.94 -2.73 11.11
N GLN A 172 -26.99 -1.46 10.69
CA GLN A 172 -26.50 -1.05 9.37
C GLN A 172 -25.03 -1.44 9.20
N ALA A 173 -24.73 -2.17 8.12
CA ALA A 173 -23.36 -2.59 7.80
C ALA A 173 -22.45 -1.38 7.50
N PRO A 174 -21.16 -1.44 7.83
CA PRO A 174 -20.19 -0.42 7.47
C PRO A 174 -19.95 -0.41 5.95
N ASP A 175 -19.60 0.76 5.43
CA ASP A 175 -19.23 0.95 4.02
C ASP A 175 -17.79 0.47 3.75
N ALA A 176 -16.91 0.60 4.77
CA ALA A 176 -15.53 0.11 4.69
C ALA A 176 -15.05 -0.42 6.04
N VAL A 177 -14.05 -1.28 5.99
CA VAL A 177 -13.36 -1.84 7.17
C VAL A 177 -11.86 -1.68 6.97
N LEU A 178 -11.19 -1.00 7.92
CA LEU A 178 -9.76 -0.81 7.97
C LEU A 178 -9.14 -1.77 8.98
N GLY A 179 -7.90 -2.21 8.74
CA GLY A 179 -7.22 -3.21 9.56
C GLY A 179 -7.28 -4.60 8.95
N GLN A 180 -6.88 -5.60 9.73
CA GLN A 180 -6.66 -6.97 9.26
C GLN A 180 -7.91 -7.60 8.64
N SER A 181 -7.71 -8.40 7.59
CA SER A 181 -8.77 -9.22 6.99
C SER A 181 -9.16 -10.41 7.88
N ASP A 182 -8.25 -10.87 8.74
CA ASP A 182 -8.45 -11.97 9.70
C ASP A 182 -7.90 -11.63 11.09
N THR A 183 -8.50 -12.23 12.11
CA THR A 183 -8.07 -12.10 13.50
C THR A 183 -6.90 -13.06 13.74
N GLY A 184 -5.69 -12.56 13.87
CA GLY A 184 -4.57 -13.40 14.31
C GLY A 184 -3.22 -13.18 13.61
N SER A 185 -3.12 -12.21 12.70
CA SER A 185 -1.82 -11.84 12.17
C SER A 185 -1.07 -10.97 13.19
N GLU A 186 0.06 -11.48 13.71
CA GLU A 186 0.99 -10.70 14.54
C GLU A 186 1.88 -9.77 13.70
N ILE A 187 1.70 -9.76 12.37
CA ILE A 187 2.52 -8.96 11.46
C ILE A 187 2.06 -7.50 11.51
N THR A 188 2.92 -6.63 11.96
CA THR A 188 2.70 -5.19 11.94
C THR A 188 3.02 -4.65 10.54
N ALA A 189 1.99 -4.24 9.81
CA ALA A 189 2.08 -3.71 8.44
C ALA A 189 1.22 -2.45 8.30
N ALA A 190 1.26 -1.81 7.14
CA ALA A 190 0.53 -0.57 6.88
C ALA A 190 -1.01 -0.77 6.84
N ASP A 191 -1.47 -1.96 6.56
CA ASP A 191 -2.87 -2.36 6.46
C ASP A 191 -3.38 -3.12 7.69
N THR A 192 -2.56 -3.26 8.74
CA THR A 192 -2.94 -3.92 9.99
C THR A 192 -3.18 -2.92 11.11
N ILE A 193 -4.08 -3.25 12.02
CA ILE A 193 -4.36 -2.52 13.26
C ILE A 193 -4.30 -3.56 14.39
N GLN A 194 -3.62 -3.23 15.49
CA GLN A 194 -3.52 -4.14 16.64
C GLN A 194 -4.57 -3.79 17.71
N ASN A 195 -4.64 -2.52 18.12
CA ASN A 195 -5.53 -2.07 19.17
C ASN A 195 -5.91 -0.59 18.98
N PRO A 196 -7.07 -0.29 18.34
CA PRO A 196 -7.48 1.07 17.97
C PRO A 196 -8.11 1.82 19.15
N VAL A 197 -7.31 2.17 20.16
CA VAL A 197 -7.80 2.74 21.43
C VAL A 197 -8.35 4.17 21.33
N ALA A 198 -7.97 4.94 20.30
CA ALA A 198 -8.50 6.28 20.07
C ALA A 198 -8.55 6.62 18.58
N LEU A 199 -9.58 7.35 18.19
CA LEU A 199 -9.82 7.83 16.84
C LEU A 199 -10.00 9.34 16.82
N ALA A 200 -9.54 9.99 15.74
CA ALA A 200 -9.87 11.38 15.43
C ALA A 200 -10.01 11.55 13.92
N SER A 201 -10.88 12.46 13.48
CA SER A 201 -11.00 12.85 12.07
C SER A 201 -10.96 14.37 11.93
N ASP A 202 -10.26 14.86 10.89
CA ASP A 202 -10.24 16.28 10.50
C ASP A 202 -11.16 16.58 9.31
N GLY A 203 -11.96 15.59 8.91
CA GLY A 203 -12.80 15.66 7.73
C GLY A 203 -12.09 15.23 6.44
N ALA A 204 -10.75 15.25 6.39
CA ALA A 204 -9.93 14.76 5.28
C ALA A 204 -9.21 13.45 5.62
N ASN A 205 -8.75 13.28 6.87
CA ASN A 205 -8.03 12.11 7.32
C ASN A 205 -8.70 11.49 8.54
N LEU A 206 -8.48 10.19 8.72
CA LEU A 206 -8.74 9.46 9.95
C LEU A 206 -7.38 9.14 10.61
N TYR A 207 -7.28 9.44 11.89
CA TYR A 207 -6.14 9.15 12.75
C TYR A 207 -6.54 8.04 13.71
N VAL A 208 -5.74 6.97 13.77
CA VAL A 208 -5.98 5.78 14.60
C VAL A 208 -4.81 5.58 15.55
N ALA A 209 -5.05 5.72 16.85
CA ALA A 209 -4.08 5.35 17.86
C ALA A 209 -4.06 3.83 18.01
N ASP A 210 -3.02 3.19 17.46
CA ASP A 210 -2.78 1.75 17.51
C ASP A 210 -1.82 1.45 18.67
N ALA A 211 -2.38 1.26 19.88
CA ALA A 211 -1.63 1.30 21.13
C ALA A 211 -0.63 0.15 21.25
N ASP A 212 -1.01 -1.07 20.88
CA ASP A 212 -0.16 -2.25 21.03
C ASP A 212 1.02 -2.20 20.05
N ALA A 213 0.82 -1.63 18.86
CA ALA A 213 1.88 -1.33 17.90
C ALA A 213 2.60 0.00 18.19
N ARG A 214 2.23 0.75 19.24
CA ARG A 214 2.85 2.01 19.69
C ARG A 214 2.98 3.04 18.57
N ARG A 215 1.89 3.24 17.81
CA ARG A 215 1.87 4.12 16.63
C ARG A 215 0.54 4.82 16.46
N VAL A 216 0.54 5.87 15.65
CA VAL A 216 -0.67 6.48 15.12
C VAL A 216 -0.67 6.27 13.61
N LEU A 217 -1.70 5.59 13.12
CA LEU A 217 -1.92 5.38 11.69
C LEU A 217 -2.75 6.52 11.13
N VAL A 218 -2.41 6.96 9.92
CA VAL A 218 -3.13 8.00 9.19
C VAL A 218 -3.73 7.41 7.93
N TYR A 219 -5.05 7.40 7.85
CA TYR A 219 -5.79 6.98 6.67
C TYR A 219 -6.38 8.18 5.97
N SER A 220 -6.31 8.21 4.65
CA SER A 220 -6.95 9.23 3.83
C SER A 220 -7.87 8.56 2.82
N PRO A 221 -9.08 9.08 2.57
CA PRO A 221 -9.89 8.57 1.48
C PRO A 221 -9.15 8.74 0.15
N GLY A 222 -9.28 7.74 -0.72
CA GLY A 222 -8.66 7.77 -2.05
C GLY A 222 -9.70 8.05 -3.13
N ASP A 223 -9.35 8.89 -4.10
CA ASP A 223 -10.20 9.23 -5.24
C ASP A 223 -10.35 8.05 -6.21
N SER A 224 -9.36 7.14 -6.21
CA SER A 224 -9.34 5.96 -7.07
C SER A 224 -8.85 4.71 -6.33
N PRO A 225 -9.34 3.52 -6.72
CA PRO A 225 -8.85 2.28 -6.14
C PRO A 225 -7.42 1.99 -6.63
N LEU A 226 -6.58 1.55 -5.72
CA LEU A 226 -5.32 0.87 -6.00
C LEU A 226 -5.29 -0.39 -5.13
N SER A 227 -4.79 -1.49 -5.65
CA SER A 227 -4.68 -2.76 -4.93
C SER A 227 -3.30 -3.38 -5.16
N GLY A 228 -2.86 -4.26 -4.28
CA GLY A 228 -1.60 -4.99 -4.45
C GLY A 228 -1.52 -5.80 -5.75
N LYS A 229 -2.67 -6.17 -6.35
CA LYS A 229 -2.70 -6.86 -7.64
C LYS A 229 -2.29 -5.99 -8.82
N GLN A 230 -2.30 -4.67 -8.66
CA GLN A 230 -1.90 -3.69 -9.66
C GLN A 230 -0.44 -3.23 -9.50
N ILE A 231 0.24 -3.71 -8.45
CA ILE A 231 1.65 -3.43 -8.17
C ILE A 231 2.44 -4.67 -8.61
N LEU A 232 3.10 -4.57 -9.75
CA LEU A 232 3.68 -5.70 -10.44
C LEU A 232 5.21 -5.58 -10.47
N ASN A 233 5.91 -6.71 -10.40
CA ASN A 233 7.30 -6.77 -10.80
C ASN A 233 7.39 -6.41 -12.30
N ALA A 234 8.17 -5.39 -12.67
CA ALA A 234 8.20 -4.84 -14.03
C ALA A 234 8.69 -5.83 -15.10
N ALA A 235 9.43 -6.87 -14.71
CA ALA A 235 9.90 -7.90 -15.63
C ALA A 235 8.88 -9.03 -15.80
N SER A 236 8.37 -9.57 -14.69
CA SER A 236 7.42 -10.70 -14.73
C SER A 236 6.00 -10.27 -15.03
N LEU A 237 5.64 -9.01 -14.80
CA LEU A 237 4.27 -8.48 -14.80
C LEU A 237 3.33 -9.26 -13.86
N MET A 238 3.88 -9.79 -12.79
CA MET A 238 3.13 -10.52 -11.76
C MET A 238 3.11 -9.73 -10.46
N PRO A 239 1.98 -9.72 -9.74
CA PRO A 239 1.92 -9.17 -8.39
C PRO A 239 2.68 -10.09 -7.42
N GLY A 240 3.22 -9.50 -6.36
CA GLY A 240 3.95 -10.25 -5.33
C GLY A 240 4.68 -9.33 -4.37
N PRO A 241 5.49 -9.91 -3.49
CA PRO A 241 6.34 -9.12 -2.61
C PRO A 241 7.36 -8.32 -3.42
N LEU A 242 7.79 -7.21 -2.86
CA LEU A 242 8.74 -6.29 -3.47
C LEU A 242 10.14 -6.51 -2.90
N ALA A 243 11.17 -6.11 -3.65
CA ALA A 243 12.57 -6.26 -3.22
C ALA A 243 13.36 -4.95 -3.39
N PRO A 244 14.44 -4.75 -2.62
CA PRO A 244 15.31 -3.58 -2.77
C PRO A 244 15.80 -3.40 -4.22
N GLY A 245 15.78 -2.18 -4.72
CA GLY A 245 16.22 -1.83 -6.06
C GLY A 245 15.35 -2.35 -7.21
N MET A 246 14.26 -3.04 -6.93
CA MET A 246 13.35 -3.62 -7.92
C MET A 246 12.68 -2.55 -8.77
N LEU A 247 12.52 -2.82 -10.06
CA LEU A 247 11.61 -2.06 -10.91
C LEU A 247 10.18 -2.58 -10.76
N VAL A 248 9.27 -1.64 -10.53
CA VAL A 248 7.86 -1.91 -10.30
C VAL A 248 7.03 -1.25 -11.39
N SER A 249 6.07 -1.96 -11.92
CA SER A 249 5.03 -1.44 -12.81
C SER A 249 3.71 -1.34 -12.03
N ILE A 250 3.15 -0.15 -11.97
CA ILE A 250 1.88 0.12 -11.28
C ILE A 250 0.80 0.35 -12.33
N GLU A 251 -0.20 -0.53 -12.37
CA GLU A 251 -1.37 -0.36 -13.23
C GLU A 251 -2.31 0.67 -12.60
N TYR A 252 -2.28 1.89 -13.13
CA TYR A 252 -3.05 3.01 -12.59
C TYR A 252 -3.80 3.76 -13.70
N PRO A 253 -5.03 3.38 -14.02
CA PRO A 253 -5.80 3.93 -15.14
C PRO A 253 -6.03 5.44 -15.09
N ALA A 254 -6.00 6.04 -13.89
CA ALA A 254 -6.19 7.48 -13.74
C ALA A 254 -5.01 8.31 -14.31
N ALA A 255 -3.86 7.70 -14.62
CA ALA A 255 -2.76 8.37 -15.32
C ALA A 255 -3.16 8.84 -16.72
N ASN A 256 -4.20 8.24 -17.31
CA ASN A 256 -4.77 8.62 -18.62
C ASN A 256 -5.97 9.57 -18.52
N ALA A 257 -6.33 10.05 -17.34
CA ALA A 257 -7.43 11.02 -17.19
C ALA A 257 -7.17 12.25 -18.06
N ALA A 258 -8.20 12.74 -18.75
CA ALA A 258 -8.13 14.00 -19.48
C ALA A 258 -8.60 15.16 -18.56
N PRO A 259 -7.82 16.22 -18.34
CA PRO A 259 -6.47 16.49 -18.89
C PRO A 259 -5.40 15.56 -18.31
N PRO A 260 -4.28 15.36 -19.03
CA PRO A 260 -3.21 14.50 -18.55
C PRO A 260 -2.66 15.01 -17.21
N ALA A 261 -2.51 14.09 -16.26
CA ALA A 261 -1.95 14.38 -14.96
C ALA A 261 -0.51 13.85 -14.88
N THR A 262 0.33 14.52 -14.10
CA THR A 262 1.68 14.03 -13.81
C THR A 262 1.60 13.06 -12.64
N PRO A 263 1.94 11.76 -12.82
CA PRO A 263 1.90 10.81 -11.74
C PRO A 263 3.15 10.90 -10.88
N HIS A 264 2.96 10.80 -9.56
CA HIS A 264 4.00 10.68 -8.54
C HIS A 264 3.73 9.41 -7.75
N VAL A 265 4.74 8.58 -7.56
CA VAL A 265 4.64 7.38 -6.72
C VAL A 265 5.22 7.70 -5.35
N LEU A 266 4.47 7.43 -4.31
CA LEU A 266 4.85 7.72 -2.93
C LEU A 266 4.98 6.40 -2.15
N LEU A 267 6.12 6.19 -1.51
CA LEU A 267 6.38 5.09 -0.57
C LEU A 267 6.56 5.70 0.81
N ASP A 268 5.65 5.42 1.74
CA ASP A 268 5.60 6.03 3.08
C ASP A 268 5.59 7.58 3.05
N GLY A 269 5.00 8.16 2.01
CA GLY A 269 5.00 9.60 1.78
C GLY A 269 6.26 10.15 1.09
N ILE A 270 7.29 9.31 0.87
CA ILE A 270 8.52 9.69 0.16
C ILE A 270 8.33 9.41 -1.33
N GLU A 271 8.60 10.42 -2.15
CA GLU A 271 8.46 10.32 -3.59
C GLU A 271 9.55 9.43 -4.21
N LEU A 272 9.13 8.45 -5.01
CA LEU A 272 10.00 7.58 -5.78
C LEU A 272 10.22 8.13 -7.20
N PRO A 273 11.36 7.82 -7.85
CA PRO A 273 11.59 8.24 -9.22
C PRO A 273 10.61 7.54 -10.17
N VAL A 274 9.81 8.31 -10.91
CA VAL A 274 9.02 7.81 -12.03
C VAL A 274 9.92 7.72 -13.25
N LEU A 275 10.18 6.51 -13.74
CA LEU A 275 11.05 6.26 -14.89
C LEU A 275 10.28 6.37 -16.20
N GLU A 276 9.04 5.94 -16.19
CA GLU A 276 8.15 5.95 -17.33
C GLU A 276 6.68 6.01 -16.87
N ALA A 277 5.85 6.73 -17.59
CA ALA A 277 4.40 6.75 -17.40
C ALA A 277 3.76 6.66 -18.78
N ASN A 278 3.27 5.48 -19.13
CA ASN A 278 2.68 5.17 -20.42
C ASN A 278 1.28 4.59 -20.25
N GLY A 279 0.31 5.27 -20.81
CA GLY A 279 -1.05 4.75 -20.79
C GLY A 279 -1.53 4.51 -19.36
N ASP A 280 -1.84 3.26 -19.04
CA ASP A 280 -2.38 2.84 -17.75
C ASP A 280 -1.29 2.33 -16.78
N ALA A 281 0.00 2.47 -17.11
CA ALA A 281 1.10 1.96 -16.31
C ALA A 281 2.13 3.04 -15.95
N ILE A 282 2.58 3.00 -14.71
CA ILE A 282 3.66 3.85 -14.18
C ILE A 282 4.81 2.92 -13.78
N GLN A 283 6.02 3.18 -14.29
CA GLN A 283 7.22 2.46 -13.86
C GLN A 283 8.01 3.31 -12.88
N THR A 284 8.38 2.69 -11.77
CA THR A 284 9.19 3.29 -10.72
C THR A 284 10.25 2.32 -10.23
N GLN A 285 11.29 2.85 -9.58
CA GLN A 285 12.30 2.05 -8.92
C GLN A 285 12.20 2.18 -7.41
N LEU A 286 12.24 1.05 -6.72
CA LEU A 286 12.34 1.02 -5.27
C LEU A 286 13.76 1.38 -4.79
N PRO A 287 13.91 1.98 -3.60
CA PRO A 287 15.21 2.20 -2.99
C PRO A 287 15.98 0.89 -2.79
N TYR A 288 17.31 0.93 -2.93
CA TYR A 288 18.17 -0.21 -2.56
C TYR A 288 18.29 -0.42 -1.06
N LEU A 289 18.07 0.63 -0.27
CA LEU A 289 18.03 0.56 1.19
C LEU A 289 16.58 0.65 1.63
N LEU A 290 16.03 -0.46 2.06
CA LEU A 290 14.72 -0.56 2.67
C LEU A 290 14.90 -0.97 4.13
N ASN A 291 14.57 -0.07 5.04
CA ASN A 291 14.73 -0.27 6.48
C ASN A 291 13.48 -0.89 7.13
N ALA A 292 12.56 -1.39 6.32
CA ALA A 292 11.28 -1.92 6.76
C ALA A 292 10.95 -3.21 6.03
N SER A 293 10.19 -4.09 6.67
CA SER A 293 9.60 -5.28 6.03
C SER A 293 8.22 -5.00 5.42
N ALA A 294 7.63 -3.86 5.72
CA ALA A 294 6.35 -3.42 5.18
C ALA A 294 6.32 -1.90 5.05
N SER A 295 5.62 -1.40 4.02
CA SER A 295 5.44 0.02 3.73
C SER A 295 4.07 0.28 3.13
N SER A 296 3.75 1.55 2.93
CA SER A 296 2.54 2.01 2.26
C SER A 296 2.89 2.66 0.92
N LEU A 297 2.30 2.17 -0.17
CA LEU A 297 2.47 2.73 -1.50
C LEU A 297 1.19 3.39 -1.98
N MET A 298 1.30 4.58 -2.55
CA MET A 298 0.18 5.30 -3.17
C MET A 298 0.65 6.08 -4.40
N VAL A 299 -0.30 6.45 -5.25
CA VAL A 299 -0.07 7.32 -6.42
C VAL A 299 -0.77 8.65 -6.18
N ARG A 300 -0.06 9.74 -6.36
CA ARG A 300 -0.58 11.11 -6.47
C ARG A 300 -0.54 11.51 -7.95
N ALA A 301 -1.65 11.98 -8.47
CA ALA A 301 -1.73 12.54 -9.82
C ALA A 301 -1.91 14.05 -9.71
N GLU A 302 -0.96 14.83 -10.22
CA GLU A 302 -1.02 16.28 -10.25
C GLU A 302 -1.60 16.76 -11.58
N HIS A 303 -2.71 17.49 -11.51
CA HIS A 303 -3.45 17.98 -12.66
C HIS A 303 -2.93 19.35 -13.13
N ALA A 304 -3.16 19.66 -14.40
CA ALA A 304 -2.71 20.92 -15.01
C ALA A 304 -3.30 22.20 -14.38
N ASP A 305 -4.40 22.09 -13.65
CA ASP A 305 -5.03 23.19 -12.89
C ASP A 305 -4.43 23.37 -11.48
N GLY A 306 -3.39 22.61 -11.15
CA GLY A 306 -2.73 22.61 -9.84
C GLY A 306 -3.45 21.83 -8.74
N THR A 307 -4.53 21.14 -9.07
CA THR A 307 -5.17 20.18 -8.13
C THR A 307 -4.45 18.84 -8.14
N SER A 308 -4.61 18.07 -7.09
CA SER A 308 -4.06 16.71 -6.99
C SER A 308 -5.18 15.73 -6.62
N SER A 309 -5.13 14.54 -7.24
CA SER A 309 -5.93 13.38 -6.83
C SER A 309 -5.02 12.27 -6.31
N TYR A 310 -5.53 11.41 -5.44
CA TYR A 310 -4.76 10.38 -4.75
C TYR A 310 -5.40 9.02 -4.94
N SER A 311 -4.59 7.98 -5.12
CA SER A 311 -5.09 6.62 -4.96
C SER A 311 -5.34 6.31 -3.48
N ALA A 312 -6.15 5.29 -3.20
CA ALA A 312 -6.10 4.63 -1.91
C ALA A 312 -4.69 4.10 -1.66
N ALA A 313 -4.19 4.20 -0.44
CA ALA A 313 -2.91 3.64 -0.06
C ALA A 313 -2.98 2.11 0.00
N VAL A 314 -1.92 1.43 -0.44
CA VAL A 314 -1.81 -0.03 -0.46
C VAL A 314 -0.62 -0.47 0.39
N GLY A 315 -0.86 -1.41 1.31
CA GLY A 315 0.22 -2.08 2.04
C GLY A 315 1.06 -2.95 1.11
N VAL A 316 2.37 -2.78 1.16
CA VAL A 316 3.34 -3.58 0.40
C VAL A 316 4.31 -4.25 1.35
N LEU A 317 4.68 -5.51 1.06
CA LEU A 317 5.63 -6.29 1.83
C LEU A 317 6.96 -6.35 1.09
N PHE A 318 8.04 -6.25 1.84
CA PHE A 318 9.39 -6.36 1.31
C PHE A 318 10.04 -7.69 1.70
N VAL A 319 10.73 -8.25 0.73
CA VAL A 319 11.55 -9.46 0.90
C VAL A 319 12.96 -9.16 0.36
N PRO A 320 13.98 -9.92 0.80
CA PRO A 320 15.36 -9.65 0.36
C PRO A 320 15.56 -9.76 -1.14
N ALA A 321 14.80 -10.64 -1.82
CA ALA A 321 14.80 -10.80 -3.26
C ALA A 321 13.45 -11.31 -3.77
N ALA A 322 12.98 -10.78 -4.90
CA ALA A 322 11.74 -11.17 -5.59
C ALA A 322 12.02 -11.19 -7.12
N PRO A 323 12.73 -12.19 -7.62
CA PRO A 323 13.24 -12.21 -8.99
C PRO A 323 12.11 -12.21 -10.02
N GLY A 324 12.28 -11.44 -11.10
CA GLY A 324 11.45 -11.46 -12.29
C GLY A 324 12.33 -11.42 -13.53
N ILE A 325 12.05 -12.25 -14.52
CA ILE A 325 12.77 -12.30 -15.80
C ILE A 325 11.98 -11.49 -16.83
N TYR A 326 12.67 -10.61 -17.55
CA TYR A 326 12.08 -9.88 -18.66
C TYR A 326 11.71 -10.80 -19.81
N ALA A 327 10.53 -10.58 -20.37
CA ALA A 327 9.99 -11.38 -21.47
C ALA A 327 9.24 -10.50 -22.48
N PHE A 328 9.16 -10.97 -23.71
CA PHE A 328 8.31 -10.33 -24.72
C PHE A 328 6.84 -10.43 -24.33
N SER A 329 6.03 -9.51 -24.84
CA SER A 329 4.58 -9.57 -24.68
C SER A 329 3.99 -10.81 -25.34
N GLY A 330 2.97 -11.42 -24.74
CA GLY A 330 2.34 -12.60 -25.29
C GLY A 330 1.64 -13.47 -24.24
N LYS A 331 1.24 -14.66 -24.68
CA LYS A 331 0.63 -15.66 -23.79
C LYS A 331 1.70 -16.38 -22.96
N GLU A 332 1.34 -16.75 -21.76
CA GLU A 332 2.20 -17.56 -20.90
C GLU A 332 2.36 -19.02 -21.41
N PRO A 333 3.50 -19.64 -21.29
CA PRO A 333 4.78 -19.02 -20.87
C PRO A 333 5.33 -18.09 -21.97
N ARG A 334 5.76 -16.88 -21.59
CA ARG A 334 6.29 -15.87 -22.52
C ARG A 334 7.70 -16.17 -22.96
N SER A 335 8.07 -15.77 -24.18
CA SER A 335 9.45 -15.82 -24.64
C SER A 335 10.32 -14.86 -23.82
N GLY A 336 11.42 -15.37 -23.25
CA GLY A 336 12.36 -14.58 -22.47
C GLY A 336 13.10 -13.58 -23.35
N LEU A 337 13.35 -12.38 -22.80
CA LEU A 337 14.27 -11.41 -23.40
C LEU A 337 15.71 -11.84 -23.05
N LEU A 338 16.21 -12.81 -23.79
CA LEU A 338 17.51 -13.43 -23.56
C LEU A 338 18.46 -13.11 -24.71
N LEU A 339 19.75 -13.01 -24.39
CA LEU A 339 20.80 -12.87 -25.41
C LEU A 339 21.76 -14.05 -25.34
N HIS A 340 22.31 -14.37 -26.50
CA HIS A 340 23.47 -15.23 -26.63
C HIS A 340 24.52 -14.53 -27.49
N GLN A 341 25.78 -14.54 -27.06
CA GLN A 341 26.86 -13.81 -27.73
C GLN A 341 26.51 -12.35 -28.06
N GLY A 342 25.70 -11.68 -27.18
CA GLY A 342 25.25 -10.30 -27.35
C GLY A 342 24.14 -10.11 -28.39
N GLN A 343 23.57 -11.17 -28.98
CA GLN A 343 22.46 -11.12 -29.94
C GLN A 343 21.17 -11.67 -29.31
N PRO A 344 20.00 -11.14 -29.69
CA PRO A 344 18.70 -11.66 -29.20
C PRO A 344 18.52 -13.12 -29.59
N LEU A 345 18.01 -13.89 -28.64
CA LEU A 345 17.67 -15.30 -28.81
C LEU A 345 16.32 -15.40 -29.52
N THR A 346 16.32 -16.01 -30.72
CA THR A 346 15.13 -16.15 -31.58
C THR A 346 15.05 -17.56 -32.17
N SER A 347 13.92 -17.92 -32.81
CA SER A 347 13.80 -19.17 -33.53
C SER A 347 14.83 -19.33 -34.64
N ASP A 348 15.26 -18.23 -35.27
CA ASP A 348 16.27 -18.23 -36.36
C ASP A 348 17.69 -18.20 -35.80
N SER A 349 17.87 -17.85 -34.54
CA SER A 349 19.14 -17.85 -33.81
C SER A 349 18.91 -18.48 -32.43
N PRO A 350 18.71 -19.81 -32.37
CA PRO A 350 18.47 -20.54 -31.15
C PRO A 350 19.74 -20.73 -30.32
N ALA A 351 19.58 -20.89 -28.99
CA ALA A 351 20.69 -21.19 -28.11
C ALA A 351 21.26 -22.57 -28.36
N LYS A 352 22.58 -22.70 -28.28
CA LYS A 352 23.25 -24.01 -28.34
C LYS A 352 23.35 -24.65 -26.96
N VAL A 353 23.34 -25.98 -26.92
CA VAL A 353 23.52 -26.72 -25.66
C VAL A 353 24.86 -26.36 -25.01
N GLY A 354 24.86 -26.06 -23.72
CA GLY A 354 26.05 -25.65 -22.98
C GLY A 354 26.50 -24.21 -23.20
N GLU A 355 25.78 -23.43 -24.01
CA GLU A 355 26.05 -22.01 -24.24
C GLU A 355 25.66 -21.16 -23.00
N THR A 356 26.39 -20.06 -22.81
CA THR A 356 26.02 -19.08 -21.77
C THR A 356 25.06 -18.06 -22.34
N LEU A 357 23.95 -17.89 -21.64
CA LEU A 357 22.87 -16.94 -21.95
C LEU A 357 22.94 -15.75 -21.03
N THR A 358 22.74 -14.55 -21.58
CA THR A 358 22.47 -13.33 -20.78
C THR A 358 20.99 -13.21 -20.53
N VAL A 359 20.62 -13.14 -19.26
CA VAL A 359 19.24 -13.05 -18.77
C VAL A 359 19.06 -11.68 -18.09
N TRP A 360 18.12 -10.91 -18.58
CA TRP A 360 17.76 -9.65 -17.95
C TRP A 360 16.67 -9.89 -16.89
N ALA A 361 16.91 -9.37 -15.68
CA ALA A 361 16.02 -9.57 -14.55
C ALA A 361 15.89 -8.30 -13.70
N THR A 362 14.85 -8.23 -12.87
CA THR A 362 14.74 -7.25 -11.77
C THR A 362 14.38 -7.94 -10.47
N GLY A 363 14.50 -7.23 -9.34
CA GLY A 363 14.13 -7.76 -8.02
C GLY A 363 15.14 -8.73 -7.43
N LEU A 364 16.42 -8.69 -7.85
CA LEU A 364 17.48 -9.56 -7.31
C LEU A 364 18.06 -9.03 -5.97
N GLY A 365 17.50 -7.96 -5.43
CA GLY A 365 17.87 -7.43 -4.12
C GLY A 365 19.11 -6.53 -4.15
N VAL A 366 19.77 -6.40 -3.00
CA VAL A 366 20.96 -5.56 -2.85
C VAL A 366 22.20 -6.19 -3.48
N ILE A 367 23.14 -5.35 -3.88
CA ILE A 367 24.47 -5.77 -4.34
C ILE A 367 25.39 -5.97 -3.13
N ASP A 368 26.30 -6.92 -3.23
CA ASP A 368 27.37 -7.12 -2.25
C ASP A 368 28.29 -5.89 -2.22
N PRO A 369 28.40 -5.17 -1.09
CA PRO A 369 29.27 -4.00 -0.98
C PRO A 369 30.74 -4.29 -1.21
N GLY A 370 31.17 -5.56 -1.03
CA GLY A 370 32.54 -6.01 -1.25
C GLY A 370 32.83 -6.43 -2.68
N SER A 371 31.81 -6.52 -3.55
CA SER A 371 31.99 -6.98 -4.94
C SER A 371 32.40 -5.83 -5.87
N GLU A 372 33.55 -5.96 -6.50
CA GLU A 372 34.02 -5.02 -7.53
C GLU A 372 33.10 -5.03 -8.77
N ASN A 373 32.47 -6.17 -9.07
CA ASN A 373 31.58 -6.37 -10.21
C ASN A 373 30.12 -6.03 -9.90
N ARG A 374 29.82 -5.53 -8.69
CA ARG A 374 28.45 -5.24 -8.25
C ARG A 374 27.53 -6.47 -8.29
N GLU A 375 28.06 -7.60 -7.90
CA GLU A 375 27.31 -8.85 -7.79
C GLU A 375 26.22 -8.74 -6.70
N VAL A 376 25.13 -9.50 -6.89
CA VAL A 376 24.08 -9.55 -5.90
C VAL A 376 24.54 -10.26 -4.63
N GLU A 377 24.10 -9.75 -3.46
CA GLU A 377 24.48 -10.32 -2.15
C GLU A 377 23.95 -11.75 -1.99
N ILE A 378 22.72 -11.99 -2.43
CA ILE A 378 22.06 -13.30 -2.35
C ILE A 378 22.31 -14.07 -3.63
N PRO A 379 22.96 -15.26 -3.59
CA PRO A 379 23.25 -16.03 -4.79
C PRO A 379 22.00 -16.42 -5.59
N VAL A 380 22.04 -16.19 -6.89
CA VAL A 380 20.99 -16.60 -7.83
C VAL A 380 21.20 -18.06 -8.21
N ARG A 381 20.13 -18.83 -8.28
CA ARG A 381 20.09 -20.16 -8.87
C ARG A 381 19.25 -20.12 -10.14
N ALA A 382 19.65 -20.89 -11.14
CA ALA A 382 18.91 -21.02 -12.38
C ALA A 382 18.51 -22.48 -12.65
N TYR A 383 17.36 -22.64 -13.29
CA TYR A 383 16.86 -23.95 -13.68
C TYR A 383 16.39 -23.91 -15.14
N VAL A 384 16.92 -24.79 -15.97
CA VAL A 384 16.48 -24.97 -17.36
C VAL A 384 15.75 -26.31 -17.47
N ASN A 385 14.49 -26.29 -17.88
CA ASN A 385 13.60 -27.46 -17.87
C ASN A 385 13.58 -28.19 -16.51
N GLY A 386 13.72 -27.43 -15.40
CA GLY A 386 13.80 -27.96 -14.05
C GLY A 386 15.17 -28.55 -13.66
N GLN A 387 16.13 -28.62 -14.57
CA GLN A 387 17.50 -29.04 -14.27
C GLN A 387 18.34 -27.83 -13.80
N PRO A 388 19.15 -27.99 -12.74
CA PRO A 388 20.04 -26.92 -12.30
C PRO A 388 20.98 -26.46 -13.43
N ALA A 389 21.10 -25.17 -13.63
CA ALA A 389 22.01 -24.54 -14.58
C ALA A 389 23.05 -23.71 -13.79
N LEU A 390 24.26 -23.63 -14.31
CA LEU A 390 25.30 -22.83 -13.67
C LEU A 390 25.06 -21.36 -13.89
N VAL A 391 24.93 -20.60 -12.81
CA VAL A 391 24.98 -19.14 -12.83
C VAL A 391 26.47 -18.75 -12.77
N VAL A 392 26.94 -18.11 -13.84
CA VAL A 392 28.34 -17.66 -13.96
C VAL A 392 28.52 -16.34 -13.22
N SER A 393 27.58 -15.41 -13.40
CA SER A 393 27.51 -14.12 -12.67
C SER A 393 26.07 -13.66 -12.55
N ALA A 394 25.81 -12.81 -11.56
CA ALA A 394 24.55 -12.07 -11.40
C ALA A 394 24.90 -10.69 -10.84
N GLU A 395 24.84 -9.68 -11.68
CA GLU A 395 25.37 -8.35 -11.37
C GLU A 395 24.41 -7.23 -11.79
N LEU A 396 24.57 -6.06 -11.17
CA LEU A 396 23.88 -4.84 -11.56
C LEU A 396 24.84 -3.98 -12.38
N PRO A 397 24.70 -3.90 -13.74
CA PRO A 397 25.55 -3.09 -14.57
C PRO A 397 25.60 -1.63 -14.13
N GLN A 398 26.74 -0.94 -14.27
CA GLN A 398 26.92 0.43 -13.78
C GLN A 398 25.94 1.44 -14.39
N SER A 399 25.54 1.22 -15.64
CA SER A 399 24.59 2.08 -16.36
C SER A 399 23.12 1.68 -16.17
N ALA A 400 22.86 0.56 -15.47
CA ALA A 400 21.51 0.03 -15.34
C ALA A 400 20.86 0.49 -14.05
N THR A 401 19.59 0.84 -14.13
CA THR A 401 18.74 1.20 -13.01
C THR A 401 17.78 0.05 -12.73
N GLY A 402 18.05 -0.75 -11.67
CA GLY A 402 17.17 -1.86 -11.25
C GLY A 402 17.07 -3.04 -12.20
N VAL A 403 17.85 -3.06 -13.31
CA VAL A 403 17.93 -4.17 -14.26
C VAL A 403 19.25 -4.89 -14.07
N TYR A 404 19.16 -6.14 -13.68
CA TYR A 404 20.29 -7.01 -13.41
C TYR A 404 20.60 -7.88 -14.63
N GLU A 405 21.88 -8.16 -14.83
CA GLU A 405 22.37 -9.10 -15.82
C GLU A 405 22.76 -10.40 -15.11
N VAL A 406 22.18 -11.52 -15.56
CA VAL A 406 22.49 -12.86 -15.04
C VAL A 406 23.04 -13.70 -16.17
N GLN A 407 24.26 -14.20 -16.02
CA GLN A 407 24.89 -15.09 -16.95
C GLN A 407 24.60 -16.55 -16.56
N VAL A 408 23.82 -17.25 -17.39
CA VAL A 408 23.39 -18.63 -17.14
C VAL A 408 23.96 -19.57 -18.22
N GLN A 409 24.79 -20.53 -17.83
CA GLN A 409 25.25 -21.59 -18.73
C GLN A 409 24.19 -22.70 -18.78
N GLN A 410 23.73 -23.01 -19.99
CA GLN A 410 22.80 -24.10 -20.21
C GLN A 410 23.39 -25.45 -19.76
N PRO A 411 22.61 -26.29 -19.06
CA PRO A 411 23.04 -27.63 -18.72
C PRO A 411 23.14 -28.54 -19.96
N GLN A 412 24.01 -29.52 -19.90
CA GLN A 412 24.05 -30.57 -20.91
C GLN A 412 22.79 -31.43 -20.85
N GLY A 413 22.30 -31.93 -21.98
CA GLY A 413 21.15 -32.83 -22.04
C GLY A 413 19.80 -32.14 -22.27
N ILE A 414 19.77 -30.84 -22.56
CA ILE A 414 18.58 -30.18 -23.09
C ILE A 414 18.33 -30.64 -24.52
N THR A 415 17.10 -31.02 -24.83
CA THR A 415 16.71 -31.54 -26.15
C THR A 415 16.74 -30.45 -27.21
N PRO A 416 17.57 -30.53 -28.24
CA PRO A 416 17.57 -29.57 -29.34
C PRO A 416 16.26 -29.57 -30.12
N GLY A 417 15.94 -28.45 -30.79
CA GLY A 417 14.74 -28.29 -31.61
C GLY A 417 13.44 -28.08 -30.84
N GLN A 418 13.52 -27.92 -29.52
CA GLN A 418 12.35 -27.64 -28.63
C GLN A 418 12.54 -26.32 -27.89
N LEU A 419 11.44 -25.79 -27.35
CA LEU A 419 11.50 -24.69 -26.42
C LEU A 419 11.92 -25.23 -25.05
N ALA A 420 12.94 -24.61 -24.47
CA ALA A 420 13.30 -24.82 -23.07
C ALA A 420 12.69 -23.75 -22.17
N THR A 421 12.44 -24.07 -20.90
CA THR A 421 11.98 -23.12 -19.90
C THR A 421 13.16 -22.70 -19.02
N LEU A 422 13.22 -21.42 -18.65
CA LEU A 422 14.16 -20.86 -17.67
C LEU A 422 13.42 -20.26 -16.50
N VAL A 423 13.89 -20.57 -15.29
CA VAL A 423 13.44 -19.99 -14.03
C VAL A 423 14.65 -19.59 -13.20
N LEU A 424 14.66 -18.39 -12.64
CA LEU A 424 15.60 -17.97 -11.62
C LEU A 424 15.00 -18.18 -10.22
N SER A 425 15.85 -18.43 -9.24
CA SER A 425 15.44 -18.57 -7.84
C SER A 425 16.48 -17.96 -6.91
N GLN A 426 16.01 -17.22 -5.91
CA GLN A 426 16.81 -16.72 -4.78
C GLN A 426 16.06 -17.00 -3.48
N ASN A 427 16.74 -17.61 -2.50
CA ASN A 427 16.07 -18.13 -1.31
C ASN A 427 14.86 -19.00 -1.71
N ASP A 428 13.67 -18.68 -1.19
CA ASP A 428 12.43 -19.40 -1.48
C ASP A 428 11.59 -18.75 -2.61
N PHE A 429 12.09 -17.66 -3.20
CA PHE A 429 11.37 -16.93 -4.26
C PHE A 429 11.82 -17.38 -5.63
N LYS A 430 10.84 -17.60 -6.51
CA LYS A 430 11.05 -17.97 -7.92
C LYS A 430 10.55 -16.87 -8.84
N SER A 431 11.27 -16.68 -9.96
CA SER A 431 10.81 -15.82 -11.04
C SER A 431 9.63 -16.45 -11.80
N ASN A 432 9.03 -15.67 -12.70
CA ASN A 432 8.23 -16.22 -13.81
C ASN A 432 9.09 -17.22 -14.61
N ALA A 433 8.43 -18.20 -15.22
CA ALA A 433 9.03 -19.08 -16.20
C ALA A 433 9.02 -18.39 -17.58
N VAL A 434 10.16 -18.35 -18.25
CA VAL A 434 10.24 -17.88 -19.63
C VAL A 434 10.69 -19.02 -20.53
N VAL A 435 10.28 -18.97 -21.81
CA VAL A 435 10.71 -19.97 -22.80
C VAL A 435 11.69 -19.39 -23.79
N PHE A 436 12.55 -20.27 -24.34
CA PHE A 436 13.52 -19.90 -25.36
C PHE A 436 13.81 -21.08 -26.28
N PRO A 437 14.16 -20.85 -27.57
CA PRO A 437 14.48 -21.89 -28.52
C PRO A 437 15.88 -22.47 -28.31
N VAL A 438 16.01 -23.79 -28.42
CA VAL A 438 17.28 -24.53 -28.38
C VAL A 438 17.54 -25.17 -29.74
N GLY A 439 18.63 -24.82 -30.37
CA GLY A 439 19.02 -25.33 -31.66
C GLY A 439 19.74 -26.68 -31.60
N SER A 440 19.75 -27.39 -32.72
CA SER A 440 20.68 -28.50 -32.94
C SER A 440 22.09 -27.95 -33.24
N ASP A 441 23.10 -28.62 -32.78
CA ASP A 441 24.51 -28.33 -33.09
C ASP A 441 24.80 -28.25 -34.60
#